data_cccccd078d4b1e5bc636c6667ac4e6a1
#
_entry.id   cccccd078d4b1e5bc636c6667ac4e6a1
#
_cell.length_a   1.000
_cell.length_b   1.000
_cell.length_c   1.000
_cell.angle_alpha   90.00
_cell.angle_beta   90.00
_cell.angle_gamma   90.00
#
_symmetry.space_group_name_H-M   'P 1'
#
loop_
_entity.id
_entity.type
_entity.pdbx_description
1 polymer ?
#
loop_
_entity_poly.entity_id
_entity_poly.type
_entity_poly.pdbx_seq_one_letter_code
_entity_poly.pdbx_strand_id
1 'polypeptide(L)'
;GNGNAVVYPDTRAGIIRDLNPIPPALASFIPDGWGYKVVISGRAYKPDKVLHFALNPDSLYPWRGTGYRVSLAAVADNLKQASATQKGFLESKWKPSLIVKVDGMIEEFSSPEGRRKLLESYAMSGEAGEPWLIPAEQFSVEQVKPLTLSDLALDAMVTLDKRTVAAVLGIPPFVLGVGDFNRDAWNNFVNTTIMPLARLIEQELTKKLLDAPDLFFRFNSWSLYSYSVTE
;
A
#
# COMPACT_ATOMS: atom_id res chain seq x y z
N GLY A 1 1.36 7.32 8.01
CA GLY A 1 1.54 8.26 9.09
C GLY A 1 0.82 9.58 8.87
N ASN A 2 0.74 10.39 9.90
CA ASN A 2 0.10 11.71 9.88
C ASN A 2 1.04 12.84 9.39
N GLY A 3 2.20 12.51 8.84
CA GLY A 3 3.18 13.48 8.34
C GLY A 3 4.11 14.08 9.40
N ASN A 4 4.01 13.66 10.66
CA ASN A 4 4.86 14.14 11.73
C ASN A 4 5.64 12.98 12.36
N ALA A 5 6.90 13.22 12.66
CA ALA A 5 7.73 12.34 13.48
C ALA A 5 8.33 13.14 14.64
N VAL A 6 8.25 12.58 15.85
CA VAL A 6 8.79 13.20 17.07
C VAL A 6 9.79 12.25 17.69
N VAL A 7 10.95 12.78 18.08
CA VAL A 7 11.97 12.04 18.79
C VAL A 7 12.33 12.82 20.06
N TYR A 8 12.35 12.13 21.18
CA TYR A 8 12.71 12.71 22.48
C TYR A 8 14.18 12.39 22.78
N PRO A 9 15.06 13.42 22.90
CA PRO A 9 16.43 13.21 23.30
C PRO A 9 16.52 12.99 24.82
N ASP A 10 16.95 11.80 25.24
CA ASP A 10 17.27 11.54 26.66
C ASP A 10 18.65 12.13 26.98
N THR A 11 18.65 13.16 27.84
CA THR A 11 19.86 13.90 28.20
C THR A 11 20.15 13.71 29.69
N ARG A 12 21.37 13.28 30.01
CA ARG A 12 21.87 13.18 31.38
C ARG A 12 23.17 13.97 31.52
N ALA A 13 23.20 14.86 32.47
CA ALA A 13 24.35 15.76 32.72
C ALA A 13 24.82 16.53 31.47
N GLY A 14 23.87 17.00 30.63
CA GLY A 14 24.13 17.73 29.42
C GLY A 14 24.57 16.87 28.20
N ILE A 15 24.67 15.55 28.38
CA ILE A 15 25.06 14.63 27.31
C ILE A 15 23.82 13.85 26.85
N ILE A 16 23.57 13.85 25.52
CA ILE A 16 22.53 13.04 24.90
C ILE A 16 22.97 11.58 24.97
N ARG A 17 22.15 10.75 25.63
CA ARG A 17 22.39 9.33 25.79
C ARG A 17 21.66 8.50 24.77
N ASP A 18 20.43 8.93 24.44
CA ASP A 18 19.59 8.20 23.52
C ASP A 18 18.65 9.15 22.77
N LEU A 19 18.16 8.70 21.61
CA LEU A 19 17.16 9.37 20.78
C LEU A 19 15.94 8.46 20.69
N ASN A 20 14.93 8.75 21.50
CA ASN A 20 13.74 7.90 21.63
C ASN A 20 12.65 8.33 20.65
N PRO A 21 12.35 7.54 19.59
CA PRO A 21 11.24 7.80 18.69
C PRO A 21 9.91 7.66 19.45
N ILE A 22 9.06 8.67 19.33
CA ILE A 22 7.75 8.67 19.97
C ILE A 22 6.70 8.12 19.00
N PRO A 23 5.93 7.08 19.39
CA PRO A 23 4.83 6.59 18.57
C PRO A 23 3.83 7.70 18.23
N PRO A 24 3.37 7.82 16.98
CA PRO A 24 2.47 8.89 16.55
C PRO A 24 1.16 8.99 17.35
N ALA A 25 0.72 7.89 17.94
CA ALA A 25 -0.48 7.87 18.79
C ALA A 25 -0.27 8.57 20.14
N LEU A 26 0.99 8.71 20.59
CA LEU A 26 1.34 9.34 21.87
C LEU A 26 1.76 10.80 21.73
N ALA A 27 1.90 11.29 20.48
CA ALA A 27 2.30 12.66 20.19
C ALA A 27 1.13 13.46 19.61
N SER A 28 0.91 14.67 20.16
CA SER A 28 -0.02 15.66 19.61
C SER A 28 0.60 17.04 19.62
N PHE A 29 0.01 17.98 18.88
CA PHE A 29 0.54 19.34 18.69
C PHE A 29 -0.54 20.33 19.07
N ILE A 30 -0.20 21.28 19.96
CA ILE A 30 -1.11 22.31 20.45
C ILE A 30 -0.54 23.68 20.07
N PRO A 31 -1.31 24.55 19.40
CA PRO A 31 -0.91 25.93 19.16
C PRO A 31 -0.57 26.65 20.48
N ASP A 32 0.50 27.45 20.47
CA ASP A 32 0.94 28.24 21.62
C ASP A 32 1.49 29.60 21.14
N GLY A 33 0.65 30.60 21.14
CA GLY A 33 0.94 31.90 20.56
C GLY A 33 1.24 31.80 19.06
N TRP A 34 2.42 32.30 18.63
CA TRP A 34 2.91 32.21 17.26
C TRP A 34 3.59 30.88 16.92
N GLY A 35 3.67 29.97 17.87
CA GLY A 35 4.31 28.67 17.74
C GLY A 35 3.39 27.53 18.17
N TYR A 36 4.00 26.49 18.74
CA TYR A 36 3.30 25.29 19.18
C TYR A 36 4.03 24.62 20.33
N LYS A 37 3.35 23.70 21.01
CA LYS A 37 3.91 22.74 21.96
C LYS A 37 3.70 21.33 21.44
N VAL A 38 4.65 20.46 21.73
CA VAL A 38 4.54 19.02 21.47
C VAL A 38 4.08 18.34 22.75
N VAL A 39 2.95 17.65 22.71
CA VAL A 39 2.45 16.89 23.85
C VAL A 39 2.78 15.42 23.65
N ILE A 40 3.51 14.84 24.59
CA ILE A 40 3.90 13.43 24.60
C ILE A 40 3.29 12.78 25.84
N SER A 41 2.42 11.80 25.64
CA SER A 41 1.75 11.09 26.75
C SER A 41 1.12 12.05 27.79
N GLY A 42 0.49 13.12 27.31
CA GLY A 42 -0.17 14.13 28.17
C GLY A 42 0.74 15.21 28.76
N ARG A 43 2.07 15.13 28.59
CA ARG A 43 3.01 16.16 29.02
C ARG A 43 3.42 17.07 27.88
N ALA A 44 3.32 18.38 28.08
CA ALA A 44 3.68 19.38 27.08
C ALA A 44 5.17 19.73 27.11
N TYR A 45 5.78 19.77 25.94
CA TYR A 45 7.19 20.13 25.73
C TYR A 45 7.28 21.32 24.77
N LYS A 46 8.24 22.19 24.98
CA LYS A 46 8.59 23.21 23.97
C LYS A 46 9.25 22.54 22.76
N PRO A 47 9.11 23.11 21.54
CA PRO A 47 9.70 22.54 20.33
C PRO A 47 11.22 22.36 20.36
N ASP A 48 11.93 23.18 21.15
CA ASP A 48 13.39 23.13 21.35
C ASP A 48 13.84 21.93 22.17
N LYS A 49 12.94 21.27 22.91
CA LYS A 49 13.24 20.13 23.78
C LYS A 49 13.00 18.77 23.11
N VAL A 50 12.50 18.75 21.90
CA VAL A 50 12.22 17.54 21.13
C VAL A 50 12.63 17.74 19.68
N LEU A 51 13.05 16.68 19.02
CA LEU A 51 13.21 16.71 17.56
C LEU A 51 11.85 16.48 16.93
N HIS A 52 11.46 17.38 16.02
CA HIS A 52 10.18 17.29 15.34
C HIS A 52 10.39 17.47 13.83
N PHE A 53 10.03 16.45 13.07
CA PHE A 53 10.12 16.41 11.62
C PHE A 53 8.71 16.47 11.03
N ALA A 54 8.40 17.54 10.31
CA ALA A 54 7.12 17.72 9.63
C ALA A 54 7.32 17.48 8.13
N LEU A 55 6.67 16.44 7.60
CA LEU A 55 6.66 16.13 6.17
C LEU A 55 5.51 16.89 5.51
N ASN A 56 5.77 17.54 4.37
CA ASN A 56 4.79 18.36 3.66
C ASN A 56 4.07 19.32 4.62
N PRO A 57 4.76 20.36 5.11
CA PRO A 57 4.20 21.30 6.09
C PRO A 57 2.88 21.92 5.61
N ASP A 58 1.91 22.02 6.52
CA ASP A 58 0.65 22.70 6.27
C ASP A 58 0.88 24.21 6.05
N SER A 59 0.14 24.82 5.14
CA SER A 59 0.30 26.25 4.81
C SER A 59 -0.14 27.19 5.92
N LEU A 60 -1.13 26.80 6.74
CA LEU A 60 -1.62 27.60 7.87
C LEU A 60 -0.84 27.30 9.16
N TYR A 61 -0.44 26.05 9.32
CA TYR A 61 0.28 25.58 10.50
C TYR A 61 1.59 24.89 10.08
N PRO A 62 2.66 25.63 9.80
CA PRO A 62 3.91 25.08 9.23
C PRO A 62 4.58 23.99 10.07
N TRP A 63 4.25 23.90 11.36
CA TRP A 63 4.71 22.82 12.24
C TRP A 63 3.89 21.54 12.10
N ARG A 64 2.80 21.57 11.33
CA ARG A 64 1.95 20.40 11.12
C ARG A 64 2.29 19.74 9.78
N GLY A 65 2.82 18.55 9.84
CA GLY A 65 3.07 17.77 8.65
C GLY A 65 1.79 17.15 8.09
N THR A 66 1.74 16.96 6.78
CA THR A 66 0.66 16.28 6.07
C THR A 66 1.17 14.93 5.57
N GLY A 67 0.55 13.87 6.04
CA GLY A 67 0.91 12.51 5.64
C GLY A 67 0.11 12.03 4.43
N TYR A 68 0.58 10.94 3.83
CA TYR A 68 -0.03 10.33 2.64
C TYR A 68 -1.24 9.44 2.94
N ARG A 69 -1.65 9.30 4.20
CA ARG A 69 -2.71 8.34 4.61
C ARG A 69 -4.02 8.55 3.85
N VAL A 70 -4.47 9.79 3.74
CA VAL A 70 -5.75 10.11 3.07
C VAL A 70 -5.63 9.83 1.57
N SER A 71 -4.55 10.29 0.95
CA SER A 71 -4.31 10.11 -0.50
C SER A 71 -4.15 8.65 -0.92
N LEU A 72 -3.66 7.79 -0.02
CA LEU A 72 -3.41 6.38 -0.32
C LEU A 72 -4.54 5.45 0.14
N ALA A 73 -5.53 5.92 0.90
CA ALA A 73 -6.59 5.08 1.45
C ALA A 73 -7.36 4.34 0.36
N ALA A 74 -7.87 5.06 -0.63
CA ALA A 74 -8.63 4.48 -1.73
C ALA A 74 -7.82 3.47 -2.56
N VAL A 75 -6.55 3.79 -2.85
CA VAL A 75 -5.65 2.89 -3.59
C VAL A 75 -5.34 1.62 -2.79
N ALA A 76 -5.13 1.75 -1.48
CA ALA A 76 -4.91 0.60 -0.60
C ALA A 76 -6.16 -0.31 -0.53
N ASP A 77 -7.35 0.26 -0.53
CA ASP A 77 -8.59 -0.50 -0.53
C ASP A 77 -8.82 -1.19 -1.89
N ASN A 78 -8.50 -0.55 -3.01
CA ASN A 78 -8.50 -1.19 -4.34
C ASN A 78 -7.55 -2.38 -4.41
N LEU A 79 -6.32 -2.23 -3.91
CA LEU A 79 -5.33 -3.32 -3.88
C LEU A 79 -5.78 -4.48 -2.99
N LYS A 80 -6.41 -4.21 -1.85
CA LYS A 80 -7.02 -5.26 -1.01
C LYS A 80 -8.14 -5.98 -1.73
N GLN A 81 -9.02 -5.25 -2.41
CA GLN A 81 -10.12 -5.83 -3.18
C GLN A 81 -9.61 -6.68 -4.34
N ALA A 82 -8.61 -6.21 -5.10
CA ALA A 82 -7.98 -6.98 -6.16
C ALA A 82 -7.37 -8.28 -5.63
N SER A 83 -6.65 -8.22 -4.52
CA SER A 83 -6.08 -9.39 -3.85
C SER A 83 -7.15 -10.37 -3.35
N ALA A 84 -8.23 -9.86 -2.78
CA ALA A 84 -9.37 -10.68 -2.33
C ALA A 84 -10.07 -11.36 -3.53
N THR A 85 -10.27 -10.63 -4.63
CA THR A 85 -10.85 -11.17 -5.87
C THR A 85 -9.97 -12.26 -6.47
N GLN A 86 -8.65 -12.03 -6.55
CA GLN A 86 -7.69 -13.03 -7.02
C GLN A 86 -7.71 -14.29 -6.15
N LYS A 87 -7.69 -14.11 -4.82
CA LYS A 87 -7.77 -15.22 -3.86
C LYS A 87 -9.08 -15.99 -4.03
N GLY A 88 -10.23 -15.31 -4.05
CA GLY A 88 -11.54 -15.93 -4.27
C GLY A 88 -11.62 -16.67 -5.60
N PHE A 89 -10.99 -16.12 -6.65
CA PHE A 89 -10.88 -16.77 -7.94
C PHE A 89 -10.07 -18.08 -7.87
N LEU A 90 -8.92 -18.08 -7.19
CA LEU A 90 -8.06 -19.26 -7.04
C LEU A 90 -8.67 -20.31 -6.10
N GLU A 91 -9.41 -19.88 -5.07
CA GLU A 91 -10.10 -20.77 -4.12
C GLU A 91 -11.41 -21.31 -4.66
N SER A 92 -12.06 -20.61 -5.61
CA SER A 92 -13.24 -21.12 -6.28
C SER A 92 -12.82 -22.36 -7.06
N LYS A 93 -13.24 -23.54 -6.59
CA LYS A 93 -13.15 -24.76 -7.41
C LYS A 93 -14.01 -24.50 -8.65
N TRP A 94 -13.37 -24.11 -9.73
CA TRP A 94 -14.02 -23.81 -10.99
C TRP A 94 -14.75 -25.05 -11.46
N LYS A 95 -16.02 -25.13 -11.10
CA LYS A 95 -16.95 -25.90 -11.89
C LYS A 95 -17.24 -25.01 -13.10
N PRO A 96 -16.95 -25.45 -14.32
CA PRO A 96 -17.38 -24.70 -15.48
C PRO A 96 -18.88 -24.47 -15.33
N SER A 97 -19.34 -23.23 -15.58
CA SER A 97 -20.76 -22.94 -15.60
C SER A 97 -21.34 -23.71 -16.79
N LEU A 98 -21.86 -24.88 -16.52
CA LEU A 98 -22.47 -25.74 -17.51
C LEU A 98 -23.92 -25.36 -17.63
N ILE A 99 -24.38 -25.03 -18.81
CA ILE A 99 -25.80 -24.95 -19.15
C ILE A 99 -26.19 -26.32 -19.65
N VAL A 100 -26.92 -27.05 -18.84
CA VAL A 100 -27.52 -28.32 -19.23
C VAL A 100 -28.93 -28.00 -19.80
N LYS A 101 -29.05 -28.09 -21.13
CA LYS A 101 -30.35 -27.99 -21.79
C LYS A 101 -30.97 -29.37 -21.81
N VAL A 102 -32.17 -29.51 -21.26
CA VAL A 102 -32.92 -30.77 -21.23
C VAL A 102 -34.04 -30.68 -22.28
N ASP A 103 -34.03 -31.61 -23.20
CA ASP A 103 -35.07 -31.69 -24.22
C ASP A 103 -36.22 -32.56 -23.70
N GLY A 104 -37.37 -31.94 -23.40
CA GLY A 104 -38.56 -32.57 -22.92
C GLY A 104 -39.02 -32.16 -21.52
N MET A 105 -40.29 -32.28 -21.21
CA MET A 105 -40.86 -32.10 -19.88
C MET A 105 -40.61 -33.38 -19.06
N ILE A 106 -39.52 -33.40 -18.31
CA ILE A 106 -39.29 -34.43 -17.29
C ILE A 106 -39.97 -33.95 -16.01
N GLU A 107 -40.78 -34.82 -15.40
CA GLU A 107 -41.56 -34.52 -14.18
C GLU A 107 -40.69 -34.00 -13.03
N GLU A 108 -39.42 -34.49 -12.97
CA GLU A 108 -38.43 -34.06 -12.00
C GLU A 108 -37.99 -32.58 -12.15
N PHE A 109 -38.20 -31.97 -13.33
CA PHE A 109 -37.88 -30.55 -13.54
C PHE A 109 -38.89 -29.59 -12.93
N SER A 110 -40.10 -30.05 -12.63
CA SER A 110 -41.17 -29.23 -12.09
C SER A 110 -41.01 -28.88 -10.61
N SER A 111 -40.15 -29.60 -9.87
CA SER A 111 -39.91 -29.34 -8.45
C SER A 111 -38.44 -28.92 -8.19
N PRO A 112 -38.18 -28.05 -7.16
CA PRO A 112 -36.81 -27.70 -6.77
C PRO A 112 -35.97 -28.91 -6.31
N GLU A 113 -36.64 -29.88 -5.67
CA GLU A 113 -36.01 -31.11 -5.17
C GLU A 113 -35.65 -32.07 -6.32
N GLY A 114 -36.47 -32.18 -7.32
CA GLY A 114 -36.20 -32.98 -8.51
C GLY A 114 -35.00 -32.41 -9.30
N ARG A 115 -34.96 -31.08 -9.47
CA ARG A 115 -33.81 -30.42 -10.10
C ARG A 115 -32.51 -30.64 -9.33
N ARG A 116 -32.56 -30.65 -7.99
CA ARG A 116 -31.37 -30.92 -7.17
C ARG A 116 -30.91 -32.38 -7.29
N LYS A 117 -31.85 -33.34 -7.32
CA LYS A 117 -31.51 -34.75 -7.51
C LYS A 117 -30.88 -35.01 -8.88
N LEU A 118 -31.41 -34.39 -9.94
CA LEU A 118 -30.82 -34.45 -11.28
C LEU A 118 -29.41 -33.88 -11.30
N LEU A 119 -29.17 -32.73 -10.69
CA LEU A 119 -27.85 -32.13 -10.57
C LEU A 119 -26.91 -33.04 -9.75
N GLU A 120 -27.36 -33.62 -8.66
CA GLU A 120 -26.55 -34.54 -7.85
C GLU A 120 -26.21 -35.83 -8.62
N SER A 121 -27.14 -36.39 -9.39
CA SER A 121 -26.92 -37.61 -10.15
C SER A 121 -26.01 -37.45 -11.35
N TYR A 122 -26.08 -36.30 -12.05
CA TYR A 122 -25.37 -36.11 -13.31
C TYR A 122 -24.21 -35.11 -13.22
N ALA A 123 -24.27 -34.13 -12.31
CA ALA A 123 -23.27 -33.06 -12.24
C ALA A 123 -22.29 -33.21 -11.06
N MET A 124 -22.68 -33.90 -10.00
CA MET A 124 -21.90 -34.02 -8.77
C MET A 124 -21.23 -35.40 -8.55
N SER A 125 -21.47 -36.34 -9.43
CA SER A 125 -20.99 -37.74 -9.29
C SER A 125 -19.59 -37.99 -9.82
N GLY A 126 -18.90 -36.98 -10.42
CA GLY A 126 -17.54 -37.13 -10.94
C GLY A 126 -16.49 -36.51 -10.03
N GLU A 127 -15.35 -37.16 -9.84
CA GLU A 127 -14.15 -36.56 -9.28
C GLU A 127 -13.56 -35.50 -10.23
N ALA A 128 -12.76 -34.59 -9.70
CA ALA A 128 -12.16 -33.50 -10.49
C ALA A 128 -11.29 -34.10 -11.62
N GLY A 129 -11.72 -33.95 -12.86
CA GLY A 129 -11.00 -34.47 -14.06
C GLY A 129 -11.65 -35.67 -14.74
N GLU A 130 -12.70 -36.26 -14.18
CA GLU A 130 -13.44 -37.33 -14.88
C GLU A 130 -14.37 -36.77 -15.95
N PRO A 131 -14.43 -37.40 -17.14
CA PRO A 131 -15.37 -37.03 -18.20
C PRO A 131 -16.81 -37.38 -17.81
N TRP A 132 -17.72 -36.46 -17.99
CA TRP A 132 -19.14 -36.69 -17.73
C TRP A 132 -19.78 -37.53 -18.85
N LEU A 133 -20.40 -38.61 -18.48
CA LEU A 133 -21.20 -39.41 -19.38
C LEU A 133 -22.67 -38.97 -19.26
N ILE A 134 -23.19 -38.33 -20.28
CA ILE A 134 -24.56 -37.83 -20.32
C ILE A 134 -25.31 -38.49 -21.49
N PRO A 135 -26.56 -38.95 -21.33
CA PRO A 135 -27.33 -39.46 -22.43
C PRO A 135 -27.55 -38.39 -23.51
N ALA A 136 -26.99 -38.58 -24.69
CA ALA A 136 -27.00 -37.59 -25.77
C ALA A 136 -28.40 -37.29 -26.33
N GLU A 137 -29.34 -38.15 -26.11
CA GLU A 137 -30.72 -38.00 -26.59
C GLU A 137 -31.60 -37.09 -25.72
N GLN A 138 -31.17 -36.84 -24.48
CA GLN A 138 -31.96 -36.07 -23.50
C GLN A 138 -31.32 -34.73 -23.07
N PHE A 139 -30.02 -34.57 -23.27
CA PHE A 139 -29.29 -33.42 -22.78
C PHE A 139 -28.36 -32.81 -23.84
N SER A 140 -28.43 -31.50 -23.96
CA SER A 140 -27.44 -30.72 -24.67
C SER A 140 -26.64 -29.89 -23.67
N VAL A 141 -25.32 -30.02 -23.66
CA VAL A 141 -24.42 -29.29 -22.76
C VAL A 141 -23.74 -28.18 -23.51
N GLU A 142 -23.96 -26.97 -23.08
CA GLU A 142 -23.24 -25.78 -23.57
C GLU A 142 -22.25 -25.31 -22.53
N GLN A 143 -21.00 -25.40 -22.86
CA GLN A 143 -19.93 -24.91 -21.97
C GLN A 143 -19.83 -23.38 -22.07
N VAL A 144 -20.19 -22.70 -21.01
CA VAL A 144 -19.89 -21.26 -20.90
C VAL A 144 -18.39 -21.11 -20.66
N LYS A 145 -17.72 -20.44 -21.61
CA LYS A 145 -16.28 -20.17 -21.49
C LYS A 145 -16.02 -19.39 -20.18
N PRO A 146 -15.25 -19.96 -19.24
CA PRO A 146 -15.00 -19.28 -17.99
C PRO A 146 -14.18 -18.02 -18.20
N LEU A 147 -14.47 -16.97 -17.46
CA LEU A 147 -13.63 -15.79 -17.37
C LEU A 147 -12.23 -16.19 -16.85
N THR A 148 -11.20 -15.74 -17.52
CA THR A 148 -9.83 -15.92 -17.05
C THR A 148 -9.43 -14.77 -16.13
N LEU A 149 -8.36 -14.93 -15.34
CA LEU A 149 -7.77 -13.81 -14.55
C LEU A 149 -7.39 -12.63 -15.45
N SER A 150 -6.98 -12.93 -16.70
CA SER A 150 -6.68 -11.93 -17.72
C SER A 150 -7.93 -11.15 -18.15
N ASP A 151 -9.08 -11.81 -18.24
CA ASP A 151 -10.36 -11.15 -18.58
C ASP A 151 -10.83 -10.17 -17.50
N LEU A 152 -10.41 -10.39 -16.26
CA LEU A 152 -10.65 -9.48 -15.13
C LEU A 152 -9.73 -8.25 -15.12
N ALA A 153 -8.75 -8.19 -16.02
CA ALA A 153 -7.75 -7.11 -16.10
C ALA A 153 -7.07 -6.76 -14.76
N LEU A 154 -6.99 -7.74 -13.84
CA LEU A 154 -6.47 -7.51 -12.48
C LEU A 154 -5.00 -7.05 -12.50
N ASP A 155 -4.18 -7.58 -13.40
CA ASP A 155 -2.76 -7.20 -13.51
C ASP A 155 -2.61 -5.74 -13.96
N ALA A 156 -3.45 -5.29 -14.90
CA ALA A 156 -3.44 -3.91 -15.36
C ALA A 156 -3.88 -2.95 -14.23
N MET A 157 -4.91 -3.33 -13.47
CA MET A 157 -5.41 -2.55 -12.35
C MET A 157 -4.37 -2.47 -11.21
N VAL A 158 -3.76 -3.58 -10.82
CA VAL A 158 -2.70 -3.60 -9.80
C VAL A 158 -1.48 -2.78 -10.25
N THR A 159 -1.12 -2.84 -11.53
CA THR A 159 -0.03 -2.04 -12.09
C THR A 159 -0.36 -0.54 -12.04
N LEU A 160 -1.59 -0.15 -12.38
CA LEU A 160 -2.06 1.24 -12.30
C LEU A 160 -2.04 1.72 -10.84
N ASP A 161 -2.54 0.93 -9.90
CA ASP A 161 -2.55 1.27 -8.49
C ASP A 161 -1.13 1.43 -7.93
N LYS A 162 -0.19 0.56 -8.31
CA LYS A 162 1.24 0.72 -7.96
C LYS A 162 1.84 2.01 -8.50
N ARG A 163 1.53 2.37 -9.76
CA ARG A 163 1.97 3.65 -10.35
C ARG A 163 1.38 4.84 -9.61
N THR A 164 0.11 4.76 -9.21
CA THR A 164 -0.56 5.80 -8.43
C THR A 164 0.09 5.96 -7.05
N VAL A 165 0.39 4.86 -6.36
CA VAL A 165 1.15 4.89 -5.09
C VAL A 165 2.51 5.55 -5.29
N ALA A 166 3.24 5.15 -6.35
CA ALA A 166 4.55 5.72 -6.68
C ALA A 166 4.46 7.24 -6.90
N ALA A 167 3.47 7.70 -7.66
CA ALA A 167 3.24 9.12 -7.93
C ALA A 167 2.90 9.91 -6.67
N VAL A 168 2.02 9.38 -5.80
CA VAL A 168 1.65 10.04 -4.52
C VAL A 168 2.86 10.14 -3.59
N LEU A 169 3.71 9.12 -3.55
CA LEU A 169 4.91 9.11 -2.70
C LEU A 169 6.10 9.86 -3.33
N GLY A 170 6.01 10.25 -4.60
CA GLY A 170 7.11 10.88 -5.33
C GLY A 170 8.30 9.94 -5.57
N ILE A 171 8.04 8.62 -5.69
CA ILE A 171 9.07 7.60 -5.93
C ILE A 171 8.97 7.05 -7.37
N PRO A 172 10.08 6.61 -7.98
CA PRO A 172 10.02 5.97 -9.29
C PRO A 172 9.22 4.65 -9.25
N PRO A 173 8.36 4.35 -10.26
CA PRO A 173 7.52 3.16 -10.26
C PRO A 173 8.30 1.84 -10.18
N PHE A 174 9.53 1.77 -10.70
CA PHE A 174 10.36 0.57 -10.63
C PHE A 174 10.72 0.17 -9.18
N VAL A 175 10.73 1.11 -8.23
CA VAL A 175 10.92 0.81 -6.80
C VAL A 175 9.79 -0.07 -6.25
N LEU A 176 8.59 0.01 -6.86
CA LEU A 176 7.44 -0.84 -6.56
C LEU A 176 7.31 -2.05 -7.51
N GLY A 177 8.37 -2.33 -8.28
CA GLY A 177 8.39 -3.45 -9.22
C GLY A 177 7.56 -3.21 -10.49
N VAL A 178 7.45 -1.96 -10.94
CA VAL A 178 6.73 -1.59 -12.18
C VAL A 178 7.69 -0.93 -13.18
N GLY A 179 8.03 -1.65 -14.21
CA GLY A 179 9.01 -1.23 -15.22
C GLY A 179 10.46 -1.49 -14.80
N ASP A 180 11.37 -1.13 -15.68
CA ASP A 180 12.81 -1.34 -15.52
C ASP A 180 13.47 -0.20 -14.75
N PHE A 181 14.65 -0.49 -14.17
CA PHE A 181 15.47 0.52 -13.52
C PHE A 181 15.85 1.62 -14.52
N ASN A 182 15.67 2.87 -14.09
CA ASN A 182 16.07 4.05 -14.84
C ASN A 182 16.94 4.95 -13.95
N ARG A 183 18.20 5.12 -14.35
CA ARG A 183 19.20 5.90 -13.61
C ARG A 183 18.80 7.35 -13.42
N ASP A 184 18.28 7.98 -14.46
CA ASP A 184 17.93 9.40 -14.42
C ASP A 184 16.70 9.62 -13.54
N ALA A 185 15.71 8.73 -13.58
CA ALA A 185 14.57 8.73 -12.69
C ALA A 185 15.00 8.51 -11.23
N TRP A 186 15.98 7.64 -10.99
CA TRP A 186 16.55 7.43 -9.66
C TRP A 186 17.26 8.69 -9.14
N ASN A 187 18.17 9.28 -9.92
CA ASN A 187 18.91 10.47 -9.54
C ASN A 187 17.98 11.68 -9.33
N ASN A 188 16.93 11.81 -10.18
CA ASN A 188 15.90 12.82 -9.99
C ASN A 188 15.14 12.61 -8.66
N PHE A 189 14.76 11.38 -8.33
CA PHE A 189 14.12 11.05 -7.08
C PHE A 189 15.00 11.39 -5.87
N VAL A 190 16.31 11.07 -5.94
CA VAL A 190 17.26 11.45 -4.89
C VAL A 190 17.27 12.97 -4.71
N ASN A 191 17.36 13.74 -5.79
CA ASN A 191 17.40 15.20 -5.75
C ASN A 191 16.12 15.85 -5.24
N THR A 192 14.96 15.37 -5.70
CA THR A 192 13.68 16.05 -5.50
C THR A 192 12.93 15.57 -4.25
N THR A 193 13.22 14.36 -3.79
CA THR A 193 12.49 13.75 -2.66
C THR A 193 13.42 13.44 -1.49
N ILE A 194 14.52 12.75 -1.73
CA ILE A 194 15.39 12.29 -0.64
C ILE A 194 16.21 13.45 -0.06
N MET A 195 16.83 14.28 -0.92
CA MET A 195 17.69 15.36 -0.45
C MET A 195 16.95 16.46 0.34
N PRO A 196 15.73 16.91 -0.04
CA PRO A 196 14.96 17.82 0.81
C PRO A 196 14.65 17.25 2.19
N LEU A 197 14.31 15.95 2.26
CA LEU A 197 14.07 15.27 3.53
C LEU A 197 15.33 15.16 4.36
N ALA A 198 16.46 14.80 3.75
CA ALA A 198 17.75 14.76 4.41
C ALA A 198 18.13 16.13 5.01
N ARG A 199 17.98 17.22 4.24
CA ARG A 199 18.23 18.59 4.71
C ARG A 199 17.34 19.00 5.89
N LEU A 200 16.08 18.62 5.87
CA LEU A 200 15.17 18.86 6.99
C LEU A 200 15.66 18.18 8.27
N ILE A 201 16.15 16.95 8.15
CA ILE A 201 16.73 16.20 9.28
C ILE A 201 18.02 16.85 9.74
N GLU A 202 18.96 17.19 8.82
CA GLU A 202 20.21 17.88 9.13
C GLU A 202 19.98 19.19 9.90
N GLN A 203 19.04 20.00 9.44
CA GLN A 203 18.71 21.28 10.07
C GLN A 203 18.17 21.10 11.49
N GLU A 204 17.25 20.16 11.67
CA GLU A 204 16.63 19.91 12.96
C GLU A 204 17.64 19.35 13.98
N LEU A 205 18.48 18.42 13.56
CA LEU A 205 19.55 17.86 14.39
C LEU A 205 20.58 18.93 14.74
N THR A 206 21.07 19.68 13.75
CA THR A 206 22.07 20.73 13.95
C THR A 206 21.56 21.78 14.92
N LYS A 207 20.33 22.27 14.72
CA LYS A 207 19.76 23.35 15.54
C LYS A 207 19.55 22.96 17.00
N LYS A 208 19.25 21.69 17.29
CA LYS A 208 18.78 21.27 18.63
C LYS A 208 19.74 20.39 19.39
N LEU A 209 20.70 19.76 18.72
CA LEU A 209 21.65 18.86 19.36
C LEU A 209 23.07 19.42 19.44
N LEU A 210 23.35 20.52 18.74
CA LEU A 210 24.68 21.13 18.71
C LEU A 210 24.62 22.54 19.30
N ASP A 211 25.50 22.82 20.27
CA ASP A 211 25.62 24.15 20.87
C ASP A 211 26.74 24.99 20.19
N ALA A 212 27.63 24.35 19.42
CA ALA A 212 28.76 25.01 18.76
C ALA A 212 28.36 25.47 17.34
N PRO A 213 28.56 26.75 16.99
CA PRO A 213 28.07 27.33 15.72
C PRO A 213 28.83 26.82 14.48
N ASP A 214 30.00 26.23 14.66
CA ASP A 214 30.85 25.67 13.63
C ASP A 214 30.62 24.19 13.35
N LEU A 215 29.76 23.54 14.15
CA LEU A 215 29.40 22.14 13.97
C LEU A 215 28.05 22.01 13.30
N PHE A 216 27.92 21.01 12.44
CA PHE A 216 26.68 20.68 11.77
C PHE A 216 26.61 19.19 11.41
N PHE A 217 25.39 18.65 11.35
CA PHE A 217 25.13 17.33 10.80
C PHE A 217 24.98 17.43 9.28
N ARG A 218 25.55 16.46 8.56
CA ARG A 218 25.39 16.36 7.12
C ARG A 218 25.36 14.91 6.67
N PHE A 219 24.38 14.56 5.83
CA PHE A 219 24.33 13.28 5.18
C PHE A 219 25.30 13.22 3.99
N ASN A 220 25.99 12.10 3.84
CA ASN A 220 26.77 11.85 2.64
C ASN A 220 25.85 11.42 1.51
N SER A 221 25.54 12.34 0.61
CA SER A 221 24.62 12.10 -0.51
C SER A 221 25.26 11.38 -1.69
N TRP A 222 26.57 11.37 -1.78
CA TRP A 222 27.28 10.79 -2.92
C TRP A 222 27.00 9.30 -3.12
N SER A 223 26.84 8.54 -2.05
CA SER A 223 26.52 7.11 -2.08
C SER A 223 25.10 6.79 -2.57
N LEU A 224 24.23 7.78 -2.66
CA LEU A 224 22.83 7.58 -3.09
C LEU A 224 22.67 7.69 -4.60
N TYR A 225 23.57 8.39 -5.27
CA TYR A 225 23.47 8.57 -6.72
C TYR A 225 23.98 7.34 -7.48
N SER A 226 23.29 7.02 -8.56
CA SER A 226 23.71 6.00 -9.50
C SER A 226 24.52 6.64 -10.63
N TYR A 227 25.75 6.20 -10.78
CA TYR A 227 26.69 6.67 -11.82
C TYR A 227 26.87 5.59 -12.89
N SER A 228 27.17 6.01 -14.10
CA SER A 228 27.61 5.11 -15.16
C SER A 228 29.06 4.72 -14.91
N VAL A 229 29.41 3.46 -15.21
CA VAL A 229 30.80 2.97 -15.10
C VAL A 229 31.74 3.64 -16.13
N THR A 230 31.18 4.37 -17.09
CA THR A 230 31.88 5.06 -18.17
C THR A 230 32.11 6.55 -17.91
N GLU A 231 31.71 7.06 -16.78
CA GLU A 231 32.03 8.38 -16.24
C GLU A 231 32.91 8.21 -14.98
#